data_11da07010ca96e26ba918cccc0f1a63c
#
_entry.id   11da07010ca96e26ba918cccc0f1a63c
#
_cell.length_a   1.000
_cell.length_b   1.000
_cell.length_c   1.000
_cell.angle_alpha   90.00
_cell.angle_beta   90.00
_cell.angle_gamma   90.00
#
_symmetry.space_group_name_H-M   'P 1'
#
loop_
_entity.id
_entity.type
_entity.pdbx_description
1 polymer ?
#
loop_
_entity_poly.entity_id
_entity_poly.type
_entity_poly.pdbx_seq_one_letter_code
_entity_poly.pdbx_strand_id
1 'polypeptide(L)' 'MKRIVIVGATSGIGLEVAKLSIQAGWQIGAAGRREEALEKLRTQAPDLIVTESLD' A
#
# COMPACT_ATOMS: atom_id res chain seq x y z
N MET A 1 -8.13 -3.08 -14.91
CA MET A 1 -7.13 -2.58 -13.94
C MET A 1 -6.73 -3.70 -13.00
N LYS A 2 -5.45 -3.87 -12.78
CA LYS A 2 -4.96 -4.91 -11.88
C LYS A 2 -4.95 -4.44 -10.44
N ARG A 3 -5.16 -5.37 -9.53
CA ARG A 3 -5.18 -5.11 -8.09
C ARG A 3 -4.19 -6.03 -7.37
N ILE A 4 -3.64 -5.53 -6.29
CA ILE A 4 -2.81 -6.34 -5.41
C ILE A 4 -3.16 -5.98 -3.96
N VAL A 5 -3.20 -6.99 -3.11
CA VAL A 5 -3.38 -6.80 -1.67
C VAL A 5 -2.06 -7.15 -0.99
N ILE A 6 -1.55 -6.22 -0.20
CA ILE A 6 -0.27 -6.37 0.47
C ILE A 6 -0.47 -6.27 1.97
N VAL A 7 -0.23 -7.36 2.68
CA VAL A 7 -0.22 -7.36 4.14
C VAL A 7 1.21 -7.05 4.59
N GLY A 8 1.35 -6.07 5.48
CA GLY A 8 2.67 -5.60 5.89
C GLY A 8 3.30 -4.65 4.90
N ALA A 9 2.48 -3.86 4.19
CA ALA A 9 2.93 -2.95 3.13
C ALA A 9 3.81 -1.80 3.63
N THR A 10 3.91 -1.62 4.93
CA THR A 10 4.65 -0.50 5.51
C THR A 10 6.09 -0.84 5.89
N SER A 11 6.54 -2.05 5.63
CA SER A 11 7.89 -2.47 6.01
C SER A 11 8.51 -3.39 4.98
N GLY A 12 9.83 -3.24 4.82
CA GLY A 12 10.67 -4.17 4.05
C GLY A 12 10.14 -4.46 2.65
N ILE A 13 9.98 -5.73 2.37
CA ILE A 13 9.60 -6.23 1.05
C ILE A 13 8.21 -5.74 0.65
N GLY A 14 7.28 -5.68 1.60
CA GLY A 14 5.92 -5.20 1.32
C GLY A 14 5.91 -3.79 0.78
N LEU A 15 6.72 -2.90 1.36
CA LEU A 15 6.82 -1.52 0.91
C LEU A 15 7.40 -1.44 -0.50
N GLU A 16 8.41 -2.22 -0.80
CA GLU A 16 8.99 -2.26 -2.15
C GLU A 16 7.99 -2.73 -3.19
N VAL A 17 7.23 -3.78 -2.88
CA VAL A 17 6.18 -4.27 -3.78
C VAL A 17 5.13 -3.19 -4.00
N ALA A 18 4.74 -2.47 -2.96
CA ALA A 18 3.78 -1.38 -3.09
C ALA A 18 4.28 -0.30 -4.03
N LYS A 19 5.54 0.12 -3.90
CA LYS A 19 6.13 1.13 -4.76
C LYS A 19 6.16 0.71 -6.22
N LEU A 20 6.54 -0.54 -6.47
CA LEU A 20 6.57 -1.07 -7.84
C LEU A 20 5.17 -1.14 -8.43
N SER A 21 4.18 -1.50 -7.63
CA SER A 21 2.80 -1.58 -8.08
C SER A 21 2.24 -0.20 -8.42
N ILE A 22 2.61 0.82 -7.64
CA ILE A 22 2.23 2.20 -7.93
C ILE A 22 2.79 2.62 -9.29
N GLN A 23 4.05 2.31 -9.55
CA GLN A 23 4.68 2.65 -10.83
C GLN A 23 3.99 1.97 -12.01
N ALA A 24 3.47 0.78 -11.78
CA ALA A 24 2.75 0.02 -12.81
C ALA A 24 1.28 0.43 -12.94
N GLY A 25 0.79 1.33 -12.09
CA GLY A 25 -0.58 1.80 -12.14
C GLY A 25 -1.60 0.83 -11.57
N TRP A 26 -1.18 -0.08 -10.70
CA TRP A 26 -2.07 -1.05 -10.08
C TRP A 26 -2.82 -0.45 -8.90
N GLN A 27 -4.02 -0.95 -8.65
CA GLN A 27 -4.72 -0.66 -7.40
C GLN A 27 -4.12 -1.51 -6.28
N ILE A 28 -3.96 -0.88 -5.12
CA ILE A 28 -3.30 -1.51 -3.99
C ILE A 28 -4.20 -1.48 -2.77
N GLY A 29 -4.46 -2.65 -2.19
CA GLY A 29 -5.01 -2.75 -0.86
C GLY A 29 -3.86 -2.94 0.12
N ALA A 30 -3.52 -1.91 0.86
CA ALA A 30 -2.40 -1.96 1.80
C ALA A 30 -2.92 -2.18 3.21
N ALA A 31 -2.44 -3.22 3.87
CA ALA A 31 -2.84 -3.56 5.22
C ALA A 31 -1.63 -3.62 6.14
N GLY A 32 -1.78 -3.14 7.36
CA GLY A 32 -0.69 -3.13 8.33
C GLY A 32 -1.15 -2.56 9.66
N ARG A 33 -0.26 -2.57 10.64
CA ARG A 33 -0.56 -2.11 12.00
C ARG A 33 -0.28 -0.62 12.20
N ARG A 34 0.56 -0.02 11.37
CA ARG A 34 1.00 1.36 11.56
C ARG A 34 0.17 2.30 10.70
N GLU A 35 -0.82 2.93 11.29
CA GLU A 35 -1.69 3.84 10.57
C GLU A 35 -0.94 5.00 9.93
N GLU A 36 0.04 5.56 10.64
CA GLU A 36 0.82 6.67 10.12
C GLU A 36 1.59 6.29 8.85
N ALA A 37 2.18 5.10 8.85
CA ALA A 37 2.91 4.62 7.68
C ALA A 37 1.98 4.30 6.52
N LEU A 38 0.80 3.76 6.82
CA LEU A 38 -0.23 3.52 5.79
C LEU A 38 -0.69 4.83 5.16
N GLU A 39 -0.90 5.87 5.97
CA GLU A 39 -1.27 7.18 5.45
C GLU A 39 -0.19 7.78 4.57
N LYS A 40 1.07 7.65 4.95
CA LYS A 40 2.17 8.10 4.10
C LYS A 40 2.19 7.38 2.76
N LEU A 41 1.95 6.08 2.78
CA LEU A 41 1.88 5.30 1.55
C LEU A 41 0.71 5.77 0.69
N ARG A 42 -0.45 5.97 1.28
CA ARG A 42 -1.64 6.41 0.57
C ARG A 42 -1.44 7.77 -0.10
N THR A 43 -0.73 8.69 0.54
CA THR A 43 -0.50 10.02 -0.03
C THR A 43 0.35 10.00 -1.29
N GLN A 44 1.09 8.93 -1.54
CA GLN A 44 1.88 8.80 -2.77
C GLN A 44 1.02 8.54 -3.99
N ALA A 45 -0.10 7.85 -3.81
CA ALA A 45 -1.01 7.55 -4.90
C ALA A 45 -2.43 7.37 -4.36
N PRO A 46 -3.09 8.47 -3.94
CA PRO A 46 -4.38 8.38 -3.26
C PRO A 46 -5.49 7.75 -4.11
N ASP A 47 -5.37 7.83 -5.42
CA ASP A 47 -6.37 7.24 -6.32
C ASP A 47 -6.20 5.72 -6.48
N LEU A 48 -5.05 5.20 -6.12
CA LEU A 48 -4.72 3.78 -6.32
C LEU A 48 -4.68 2.98 -5.03
N ILE A 49 -4.52 3.63 -3.89
CA ILE A 49 -4.26 2.94 -2.63
C ILE A 49 -5.45 3.04 -1.69
N VAL A 50 -5.90 1.89 -1.22
CA VAL A 50 -6.85 1.77 -0.12
C VAL A 50 -6.11 1.15 1.06
N THR A 51 -6.19 1.76 2.22
CA THR A 51 -5.48 1.29 3.40
C THR A 51 -6.43 0.67 4.42
N GLU A 52 -5.92 -0.32 5.15
CA GLU A 52 -6.65 -1.01 6.20
C GLU A 52 -5.73 -1.19 7.40
N SER A 53 -6.17 -0.73 8.57
CA SER A 53 -5.40 -0.91 9.80
C SER A 53 -5.73 -2.26 10.42
N LEU A 54 -4.70 -3.03 10.73
CA LEU A 54 -4.85 -4.35 11.35
C LEU A 54 -4.25 -4.32 12.75
N ASP A 55 -4.99 -4.77 13.72
CA ASP A 55 -4.51 -4.89 15.09
C ASP A 55 -3.91 -6.26 15.37
#